data_ddcb22f25bbb4ddf5b6715ebbefb22b8
#
_entry.id   ddcb22f25bbb4ddf5b6715ebbefb22b8
#
_cell.length_a   1.000
_cell.length_b   1.000
_cell.length_c   1.000
_cell.angle_alpha   90.00
_cell.angle_beta   90.00
_cell.angle_gamma   90.00
#
_symmetry.space_group_name_H-M   'P 1'
#
loop_
_entity.id
_entity.type
_entity.pdbx_description
1 polymer ?
#
loop_
_entity_poly.entity_id
_entity_poly.type
_entity_poly.pdbx_seq_one_letter_code
_entity_poly.pdbx_strand_id
1 'polypeptide(L)'
;FYSSGEPISAHYIKTKDSVLSSYNVLPLVVNPDDRKDLHKRIATRFHKMLSLGFVEEVQSLYENKDKFADLPAIRAVGYSQVWQYLGGTYSYDELINRGIIATRQLAKRQITWLRKLAKNFTPIADTYSKSLHNLVYQHISSQCT
;
A
#
# COMPACT_ATOMS: atom_id res chain seq x y z
N PHE A 1 12.10 -22.46 3.09
CA PHE A 1 12.79 -23.71 2.78
C PHE A 1 14.11 -23.82 3.55
N TYR A 2 14.94 -22.77 3.53
CA TYR A 2 16.26 -22.79 4.15
C TYR A 2 16.28 -22.93 5.67
N SER A 3 15.24 -22.51 6.36
CA SER A 3 15.16 -22.59 7.83
C SER A 3 14.41 -23.81 8.35
N SER A 4 13.48 -24.36 7.57
CA SER A 4 12.59 -25.45 8.03
C SER A 4 12.72 -26.73 7.19
N GLY A 5 13.38 -26.68 6.02
CA GLY A 5 13.44 -27.78 5.05
C GLY A 5 12.11 -28.07 4.33
N GLU A 6 11.05 -27.31 4.63
CA GLU A 6 9.71 -27.49 4.05
C GLU A 6 9.35 -26.35 3.09
N PRO A 7 8.63 -26.61 2.00
CA PRO A 7 8.13 -25.55 1.14
C PRO A 7 7.09 -24.69 1.85
N ILE A 8 7.02 -23.40 1.50
CA ILE A 8 6.08 -22.44 2.05
C ILE A 8 4.63 -22.93 2.00
N SER A 9 4.23 -23.66 0.95
CA SER A 9 2.91 -24.26 0.82
C SER A 9 2.56 -25.22 1.96
N ALA A 10 3.53 -25.96 2.50
CA ALA A 10 3.31 -26.86 3.64
C ALA A 10 3.03 -26.09 4.93
N HIS A 11 3.66 -24.92 5.12
CA HIS A 11 3.39 -24.06 6.27
C HIS A 11 1.99 -23.45 6.21
N TYR A 12 1.45 -23.11 5.05
CA TYR A 12 0.08 -22.61 4.90
C TYR A 12 -0.98 -23.66 5.31
N ILE A 13 -0.68 -24.94 5.20
CA ILE A 13 -1.59 -26.01 5.59
C ILE A 13 -1.53 -26.24 7.11
N LYS A 14 -0.35 -26.08 7.72
CA LYS A 14 -0.13 -26.34 9.15
C LYS A 14 -0.63 -25.22 10.07
N THR A 15 -0.58 -23.96 9.63
CA THR A 15 -0.96 -22.79 10.44
C THR A 15 -2.44 -22.47 10.31
N LYS A 16 -3.30 -23.28 10.92
CA LYS A 16 -4.72 -22.92 11.12
C LYS A 16 -4.92 -21.99 12.33
N ASP A 17 -3.99 -21.99 13.27
CA ASP A 17 -4.08 -21.13 14.44
C ASP A 17 -3.44 -19.78 14.17
N SER A 18 -4.27 -18.76 14.12
CA SER A 18 -3.79 -17.37 14.02
C SER A 18 -3.11 -16.99 15.32
N VAL A 19 -1.91 -16.43 15.25
CA VAL A 19 -1.23 -15.82 16.41
C VAL A 19 -2.16 -14.81 17.10
N LEU A 20 -3.06 -14.20 16.35
CA LEU A 20 -4.04 -13.23 16.85
C LEU A 20 -5.11 -13.85 17.76
N SER A 21 -5.32 -15.18 17.73
CA SER A 21 -6.31 -15.85 18.58
C SER A 21 -5.99 -15.75 20.07
N SER A 22 -4.72 -15.51 20.42
CA SER A 22 -4.24 -15.32 21.81
C SER A 22 -4.31 -13.87 22.27
N TYR A 23 -4.75 -12.95 21.42
CA TYR A 23 -4.79 -11.52 21.71
C TYR A 23 -6.20 -10.98 21.53
N ASN A 24 -6.54 -9.99 22.35
CA ASN A 24 -7.74 -9.21 22.12
C ASN A 24 -7.47 -8.11 21.11
N VAL A 25 -7.90 -8.32 19.87
CA VAL A 25 -7.55 -7.49 18.72
C VAL A 25 -8.72 -6.58 18.35
N LEU A 26 -8.47 -5.26 18.32
CA LEU A 26 -9.38 -4.28 17.74
C LEU A 26 -9.01 -4.06 16.26
N PRO A 27 -9.69 -4.70 15.31
CA PRO A 27 -9.40 -4.53 13.90
C PRO A 27 -10.01 -3.21 13.38
N LEU A 28 -9.16 -2.30 12.90
CA LEU A 28 -9.57 -0.99 12.40
C LEU A 28 -9.24 -0.88 10.91
N VAL A 29 -10.15 -0.30 10.12
CA VAL A 29 -9.95 -0.01 8.70
C VAL A 29 -10.13 1.47 8.45
N VAL A 30 -9.08 2.12 7.97
CA VAL A 30 -9.15 3.49 7.45
C VAL A 30 -9.52 3.41 5.96
N ASN A 31 -10.69 3.91 5.62
CA ASN A 31 -11.19 3.91 4.25
C ASN A 31 -11.61 5.34 3.88
N PRO A 32 -11.15 5.89 2.75
CA PRO A 32 -11.59 7.22 2.32
C PRO A 32 -13.09 7.23 2.04
N ASP A 33 -13.77 8.26 2.57
CA ASP A 33 -15.22 8.42 2.44
C ASP A 33 -15.62 8.76 0.99
N ASP A 34 -14.82 9.58 0.29
CA ASP A 34 -15.06 9.95 -1.10
C ASP A 34 -13.92 9.47 -2.02
N ARG A 35 -14.35 8.77 -3.07
CA ARG A 35 -13.44 8.30 -4.11
C ARG A 35 -12.85 9.44 -4.95
N LYS A 36 -13.57 10.55 -5.12
CA LYS A 36 -13.07 11.71 -5.85
C LYS A 36 -11.94 12.38 -5.09
N ASP A 37 -12.09 12.52 -3.78
CA ASP A 37 -11.04 13.07 -2.92
C ASP A 37 -9.81 12.18 -2.89
N LEU A 38 -9.98 10.86 -2.82
CA LEU A 38 -8.86 9.92 -2.95
C LEU A 38 -8.11 10.11 -4.28
N HIS A 39 -8.83 10.25 -5.40
CA HIS A 39 -8.22 10.47 -6.71
C HIS A 39 -7.47 11.80 -6.79
N LYS A 40 -8.01 12.86 -6.19
CA LYS A 40 -7.35 14.16 -6.09
C LYS A 40 -6.07 14.07 -5.25
N ARG A 41 -6.13 13.45 -4.08
CA ARG A 41 -4.97 13.22 -3.20
C ARG A 41 -3.87 12.41 -3.90
N ILE A 42 -4.24 11.37 -4.66
CA ILE A 42 -3.30 10.57 -5.45
C ILE A 42 -2.57 11.45 -6.47
N ALA A 43 -3.31 12.26 -7.25
CA ALA A 43 -2.71 13.13 -8.24
C ALA A 43 -1.77 14.17 -7.60
N THR A 44 -2.23 14.86 -6.56
CA THR A 44 -1.44 15.85 -5.82
C THR A 44 -0.16 15.23 -5.24
N ARG A 45 -0.26 14.04 -4.63
CA ARG A 45 0.90 13.32 -4.09
C ARG A 45 1.89 12.94 -5.18
N PHE A 46 1.43 12.46 -6.33
CA PHE A 46 2.33 12.06 -7.42
C PHE A 46 3.09 13.26 -7.99
N HIS A 47 2.40 14.39 -8.24
CA HIS A 47 3.06 15.63 -8.63
C HIS A 47 4.09 16.10 -7.61
N LYS A 48 3.75 16.04 -6.32
CA LYS A 48 4.68 16.40 -5.25
C LYS A 48 5.91 15.49 -5.22
N MET A 49 5.75 14.19 -5.42
CA MET A 49 6.89 13.25 -5.50
C MET A 49 7.83 13.63 -6.65
N LEU A 50 7.29 13.91 -7.84
CA LEU A 50 8.09 14.35 -8.99
C LEU A 50 8.82 15.65 -8.70
N SER A 51 8.17 16.65 -8.09
CA SER A 51 8.81 17.93 -7.74
C SER A 51 9.87 17.81 -6.63
N LEU A 52 9.89 16.72 -5.88
CA LEU A 52 10.87 16.42 -4.84
C LEU A 52 12.03 15.51 -5.29
N GLY A 53 12.18 15.28 -6.60
CA GLY A 53 13.30 14.53 -7.14
C GLY A 53 13.06 13.03 -7.31
N PHE A 54 11.81 12.61 -7.46
CA PHE A 54 11.51 11.18 -7.63
C PHE A 54 12.06 10.59 -8.93
N VAL A 55 12.18 11.40 -10.00
CA VAL A 55 12.80 10.94 -11.26
C VAL A 55 14.29 10.72 -11.04
N GLU A 56 14.97 11.64 -10.38
CA GLU A 56 16.40 11.60 -10.08
C GLU A 56 16.74 10.41 -9.16
N GLU A 57 15.87 10.13 -8.18
CA GLU A 57 16.01 8.94 -7.33
C GLU A 57 16.01 7.66 -8.16
N VAL A 58 15.03 7.48 -9.06
CA VAL A 58 14.95 6.30 -9.91
C VAL A 58 16.07 6.27 -10.95
N GLN A 59 16.50 7.44 -11.45
CA GLN A 59 17.61 7.53 -12.39
C GLN A 59 18.90 6.98 -11.80
N SER A 60 19.21 7.26 -10.55
CA SER A 60 20.40 6.71 -9.87
C SER A 60 20.40 5.18 -9.83
N LEU A 61 19.21 4.57 -9.74
CA LEU A 61 19.05 3.11 -9.83
C LEU A 61 19.14 2.62 -11.29
N TYR A 62 18.57 3.39 -12.22
CA TYR A 62 18.57 3.06 -13.65
C TYR A 62 19.97 3.06 -14.28
N GLU A 63 20.85 3.92 -13.82
CA GLU A 63 22.28 3.92 -14.23
C GLU A 63 22.99 2.60 -13.93
N ASN A 64 22.52 1.85 -12.95
CA ASN A 64 22.97 0.52 -12.58
C ASN A 64 21.94 -0.56 -12.92
N LYS A 65 21.23 -0.42 -14.04
CA LYS A 65 20.12 -1.30 -14.45
C LYS A 65 20.47 -2.77 -14.52
N ASP A 66 21.71 -3.12 -14.87
CA ASP A 66 22.17 -4.51 -14.93
C ASP A 66 22.09 -5.23 -13.57
N LYS A 67 22.13 -4.46 -12.46
CA LYS A 67 22.00 -4.99 -11.10
C LYS A 67 20.59 -4.90 -10.57
N PHE A 68 19.80 -3.90 -10.99
CA PHE A 68 18.54 -3.54 -10.33
C PHE A 68 17.28 -3.84 -11.16
N ALA A 69 17.39 -4.01 -12.49
CA ALA A 69 16.22 -4.16 -13.36
C ALA A 69 15.25 -5.28 -12.93
N ASP A 70 15.79 -6.40 -12.44
CA ASP A 70 14.98 -7.57 -12.05
C ASP A 70 14.49 -7.53 -10.60
N LEU A 71 14.88 -6.52 -9.84
CA LEU A 71 14.46 -6.43 -8.44
C LEU A 71 12.95 -6.16 -8.31
N PRO A 72 12.26 -6.84 -7.38
CA PRO A 72 10.84 -6.62 -7.14
C PRO A 72 10.48 -5.16 -6.84
N ALA A 73 11.40 -4.39 -6.23
CA ALA A 73 11.21 -2.98 -5.91
C ALA A 73 10.96 -2.11 -7.16
N ILE A 74 11.63 -2.41 -8.28
CA ILE A 74 11.46 -1.68 -9.54
C ILE A 74 10.05 -1.90 -10.15
N ARG A 75 9.41 -3.01 -9.82
CA ARG A 75 8.03 -3.30 -10.25
C ARG A 75 6.96 -2.57 -9.42
N ALA A 76 7.35 -1.88 -8.34
CA ALA A 76 6.43 -1.11 -7.53
C ALA A 76 5.83 0.05 -8.35
N VAL A 77 4.56 0.39 -8.02
CA VAL A 77 3.85 1.51 -8.65
C VAL A 77 4.62 2.82 -8.36
N GLY A 78 4.82 3.60 -9.40
CA GLY A 78 5.69 4.78 -9.39
C GLY A 78 7.05 4.45 -9.98
N TYR A 79 7.82 3.56 -9.36
CA TYR A 79 9.14 3.15 -9.85
C TYR A 79 9.08 2.56 -11.26
N SER A 80 8.18 1.62 -11.52
CA SER A 80 8.03 1.02 -12.85
C SER A 80 7.67 2.02 -13.94
N GLN A 81 6.90 3.06 -13.62
CA GLN A 81 6.55 4.13 -14.57
C GLN A 81 7.75 5.03 -14.87
N VAL A 82 8.48 5.47 -13.83
CA VAL A 82 9.69 6.28 -14.04
C VAL A 82 10.76 5.47 -14.77
N TRP A 83 10.93 4.20 -14.44
CA TRP A 83 11.86 3.30 -15.13
C TRP A 83 11.62 3.21 -16.63
N GLN A 84 10.35 3.05 -17.04
CA GLN A 84 9.97 3.01 -18.46
C GLN A 84 10.16 4.38 -19.15
N TYR A 85 9.90 5.48 -18.44
CA TYR A 85 10.18 6.82 -18.93
C TYR A 85 11.68 7.02 -19.19
N LEU A 86 12.55 6.63 -18.26
CA LEU A 86 14.01 6.69 -18.42
C LEU A 86 14.50 5.80 -19.56
N GLY A 87 13.79 4.70 -19.83
CA GLY A 87 14.01 3.84 -21.00
C GLY A 87 13.49 4.42 -22.32
N GLY A 88 12.95 5.63 -22.33
CA GLY A 88 12.46 6.30 -23.56
C GLY A 88 11.14 5.77 -24.08
N THR A 89 10.36 5.02 -23.27
CA THR A 89 9.11 4.41 -23.73
C THR A 89 8.01 5.45 -23.97
N TYR A 90 8.02 6.57 -23.27
CA TYR A 90 7.02 7.64 -23.37
C TYR A 90 7.54 8.98 -22.82
N SER A 91 6.78 10.05 -23.08
CA SER A 91 7.09 11.41 -22.64
C SER A 91 6.90 11.63 -21.13
N TYR A 92 7.40 12.76 -20.62
CA TYR A 92 7.21 13.16 -19.22
C TYR A 92 5.73 13.35 -18.85
N ASP A 93 4.94 13.94 -19.74
CA ASP A 93 3.50 14.11 -19.50
C ASP A 93 2.78 12.76 -19.42
N GLU A 94 3.19 11.82 -20.25
CA GLU A 94 2.67 10.47 -20.20
C GLU A 94 3.11 9.72 -18.91
N LEU A 95 4.32 9.95 -18.41
CA LEU A 95 4.76 9.43 -17.11
C LEU A 95 3.81 9.88 -16.00
N ILE A 96 3.45 11.16 -15.95
CA ILE A 96 2.53 11.71 -14.95
C ILE A 96 1.19 10.98 -15.02
N ASN A 97 0.62 10.88 -16.20
CA ASN A 97 -0.68 10.24 -16.43
C ASN A 97 -0.64 8.76 -16.01
N ARG A 98 0.36 8.02 -16.45
CA ARG A 98 0.51 6.58 -16.13
C ARG A 98 0.75 6.35 -14.65
N GLY A 99 1.54 7.17 -13.99
CA GLY A 99 1.80 7.08 -12.56
C GLY A 99 0.52 7.29 -11.73
N ILE A 100 -0.27 8.29 -12.09
CA ILE A 100 -1.56 8.57 -11.43
C ILE A 100 -2.54 7.42 -11.68
N ILE A 101 -2.66 6.94 -12.92
CA ILE A 101 -3.56 5.82 -13.28
C ILE A 101 -3.16 4.55 -12.54
N ALA A 102 -1.89 4.18 -12.53
CA ALA A 102 -1.39 2.99 -11.86
C ALA A 102 -1.66 3.04 -10.34
N THR A 103 -1.46 4.21 -9.73
CA THR A 103 -1.75 4.42 -8.30
C THR A 103 -3.24 4.31 -8.00
N ARG A 104 -4.12 4.86 -8.86
CA ARG A 104 -5.59 4.71 -8.72
C ARG A 104 -6.01 3.25 -8.84
N GLN A 105 -5.40 2.49 -9.74
CA GLN A 105 -5.66 1.05 -9.89
C GLN A 105 -5.20 0.26 -8.66
N LEU A 106 -4.05 0.61 -8.08
CA LEU A 106 -3.58 0.02 -6.82
C LEU A 106 -4.58 0.31 -5.69
N ALA A 107 -4.98 1.56 -5.52
CA ALA A 107 -5.98 1.96 -4.52
C ALA A 107 -7.32 1.22 -4.70
N LYS A 108 -7.79 1.05 -5.94
CA LYS A 108 -8.99 0.25 -6.23
C LYS A 108 -8.85 -1.20 -5.75
N ARG A 109 -7.69 -1.83 -5.99
CA ARG A 109 -7.43 -3.21 -5.52
C ARG A 109 -7.40 -3.27 -3.99
N GLN A 110 -6.76 -2.29 -3.32
CA GLN A 110 -6.73 -2.21 -1.86
C GLN A 110 -8.14 -2.07 -1.28
N ILE A 111 -8.97 -1.17 -1.81
CA ILE A 111 -10.36 -1.00 -1.36
C ILE A 111 -11.17 -2.30 -1.57
N THR A 112 -10.97 -2.99 -2.68
CA THR A 112 -11.65 -4.27 -2.94
C THR A 112 -11.24 -5.33 -1.93
N TRP A 113 -9.97 -5.38 -1.57
CA TRP A 113 -9.43 -6.27 -0.53
C TRP A 113 -9.99 -5.92 0.85
N LEU A 114 -9.95 -4.65 1.22
CA LEU A 114 -10.48 -4.15 2.48
C LEU A 114 -11.96 -4.47 2.64
N ARG A 115 -12.78 -4.37 1.58
CA ARG A 115 -14.19 -4.76 1.62
C ARG A 115 -14.42 -6.24 1.95
N LYS A 116 -13.53 -7.12 1.52
CA LYS A 116 -13.62 -8.55 1.86
C LYS A 116 -13.27 -8.79 3.33
N LEU A 117 -12.29 -8.05 3.85
CA LEU A 117 -11.85 -8.15 5.24
C LEU A 117 -12.78 -7.38 6.19
N ALA A 118 -13.38 -6.28 5.73
CA ALA A 118 -14.15 -5.33 6.54
C ALA A 118 -15.41 -5.91 7.19
N LYS A 119 -15.84 -7.12 6.84
CA LYS A 119 -16.93 -7.79 7.56
C LYS A 119 -16.64 -7.97 9.06
N ASN A 120 -15.36 -7.96 9.43
CA ASN A 120 -14.85 -8.17 10.80
C ASN A 120 -14.09 -6.96 11.35
N PHE A 121 -14.14 -5.81 10.68
CA PHE A 121 -13.36 -4.63 11.03
C PHE A 121 -14.25 -3.45 11.36
N THR A 122 -13.85 -2.61 12.30
CA THR A 122 -14.52 -1.34 12.59
C THR A 122 -14.05 -0.28 11.59
N PRO A 123 -14.92 0.27 10.74
CA PRO A 123 -14.55 1.30 9.79
C PRO A 123 -14.26 2.61 10.53
N ILE A 124 -13.18 3.28 10.11
CA ILE A 124 -12.81 4.61 10.58
C ILE A 124 -12.78 5.54 9.37
N ALA A 125 -13.31 6.73 9.53
CA ALA A 125 -13.20 7.78 8.52
C ALA A 125 -11.72 8.16 8.29
N ASP A 126 -11.39 8.57 7.06
CA ASP A 126 -10.04 8.92 6.59
C ASP A 126 -9.39 10.08 7.36
N THR A 127 -10.12 10.76 8.23
CA THR A 127 -9.62 11.85 9.05
C THR A 127 -9.28 11.39 10.46
N TYR A 128 -8.16 11.89 10.98
CA TYR A 128 -7.77 11.80 12.38
C TYR A 128 -8.88 12.43 13.24
N SER A 129 -9.91 11.66 13.54
CA SER A 129 -11.09 12.17 14.25
C SER A 129 -11.00 11.78 15.72
N LYS A 130 -11.62 12.64 16.57
CA LYS A 130 -11.85 12.33 17.99
C LYS A 130 -12.54 10.96 18.18
N SER A 131 -13.26 10.48 17.15
CA SER A 131 -13.92 9.17 17.14
C SER A 131 -12.93 7.99 17.21
N LEU A 132 -11.79 8.09 16.55
CA LEU A 132 -10.74 7.06 16.64
C LEU A 132 -10.16 6.96 18.05
N HIS A 133 -9.86 8.12 18.66
CA HIS A 133 -9.35 8.19 20.04
C HIS A 133 -10.34 7.57 21.03
N ASN A 134 -11.62 7.90 20.89
CA ASN A 134 -12.68 7.37 21.75
C ASN A 134 -12.86 5.86 21.57
N LEU A 135 -12.82 5.34 20.32
CA LEU A 135 -12.91 3.92 20.03
C LEU A 135 -11.76 3.12 20.67
N VAL A 136 -10.54 3.61 20.49
CA VAL A 136 -9.34 2.96 21.08
C VAL A 136 -9.41 3.02 22.59
N TYR A 137 -9.76 4.19 23.16
CA TYR A 137 -9.89 4.36 24.61
C TYR A 137 -10.96 3.44 25.21
N GLN A 138 -12.14 3.35 24.61
CA GLN A 138 -13.21 2.45 25.06
C GLN A 138 -12.78 0.98 24.98
N HIS A 139 -12.07 0.60 23.91
CA HIS A 139 -11.56 -0.79 23.78
C HIS A 139 -10.56 -1.12 24.90
N ILE A 140 -9.61 -0.23 25.19
CA ILE A 140 -8.63 -0.42 26.27
C ILE A 140 -9.32 -0.46 27.63
N SER A 141 -10.25 0.48 27.89
CA SER A 141 -10.95 0.56 29.17
C SER A 141 -11.82 -0.67 29.47
N SER A 142 -12.42 -1.29 28.44
CA SER A 142 -13.23 -2.51 28.58
C SER A 142 -12.38 -3.76 28.89
N GLN A 143 -11.08 -3.68 28.81
CA GLN A 143 -10.15 -4.77 29.10
C GLN A 143 -9.58 -4.70 30.52
N CYS A 144 -9.68 -3.55 31.17
CA CYS A 144 -9.16 -3.30 32.53
C CYS A 144 -10.18 -3.59 33.64
N THR A 145 -11.35 -4.12 33.29
CA THR A 145 -12.38 -4.58 34.22
C THR A 145 -12.45 -6.09 34.23
#